data_b06c19ea1f6593dc969839465729ad45
#
_entry.id   b06c19ea1f6593dc969839465729ad45
#
_cell.length_a   1.000
_cell.length_b   1.000
_cell.length_c   1.000
_cell.angle_alpha   90.00
_cell.angle_beta   90.00
_cell.angle_gamma   90.00
#
_symmetry.space_group_name_H-M   'P 1'
#
loop_
_entity.id
_entity.type
_entity.pdbx_description
1 polymer ?
#
loop_
_entity_poly.entity_id
_entity_poly.type
_entity_poly.pdbx_seq_one_letter_code
_entity_poly.pdbx_strand_id
1 'polypeptide(L)'
;VALLVDAKPGMRVADYCAGAGGKTLAIAMTMENKGHIIACDTSAPRLDGAIKRLRRAGVHNAERHLLESGDKWTKRQAQKFDRVLVDAPCTGTGTWRRNPDARLRLKETDLREIIPKQAMILDQAQRLVKPGGRLIYATCSLLDEENEAQMEAFLARYPNFKRVDLTGPLPAALHGPFLRLTPRSHGTDGFFGAILERAA
;
A
#
# COMPACT_ATOMS: atom_id res chain seq x y z
N VAL A 1 0.44 7.05 5.67
CA VAL A 1 -0.06 6.02 4.75
C VAL A 1 -1.06 5.10 5.44
N ALA A 2 -0.73 4.46 6.58
CA ALA A 2 -1.66 3.53 7.24
C ALA A 2 -3.03 4.17 7.57
N LEU A 3 -3.09 5.45 7.90
CA LEU A 3 -4.34 6.18 8.12
C LEU A 3 -5.22 6.29 6.86
N LEU A 4 -4.60 6.24 5.65
CA LEU A 4 -5.37 6.24 4.39
C LEU A 4 -6.19 4.96 4.20
N VAL A 5 -5.78 3.87 4.84
CA VAL A 5 -6.51 2.60 4.77
C VAL A 5 -7.89 2.75 5.39
N ASP A 6 -8.02 3.62 6.40
CA ASP A 6 -9.27 3.84 7.14
C ASP A 6 -9.91 2.51 7.56
N ALA A 7 -9.07 1.59 8.06
CA ALA A 7 -9.50 0.29 8.53
C ALA A 7 -10.28 0.43 9.84
N LYS A 8 -11.45 -0.19 9.90
CA LYS A 8 -12.32 -0.19 11.08
C LYS A 8 -12.35 -1.58 11.74
N PRO A 9 -12.66 -1.66 13.03
CA PRO A 9 -12.92 -2.94 13.71
C PRO A 9 -13.91 -3.82 12.91
N GLY A 10 -13.58 -5.10 12.76
CA GLY A 10 -14.40 -6.07 12.03
C GLY A 10 -14.14 -6.19 10.53
N MET A 11 -13.41 -5.25 9.92
CA MET A 11 -13.06 -5.31 8.50
C MET A 11 -12.09 -6.45 8.17
N ARG A 12 -12.09 -6.85 6.92
CA ARG A 12 -11.08 -7.73 6.31
C ARG A 12 -10.12 -6.89 5.46
N VAL A 13 -8.84 -6.90 5.81
CA VAL A 13 -7.81 -6.04 5.21
C VAL A 13 -6.67 -6.88 4.65
N ALA A 14 -6.18 -6.54 3.46
CA ALA A 14 -4.92 -7.08 2.92
C ALA A 14 -3.86 -5.98 2.88
N ASP A 15 -2.69 -6.24 3.46
CA ASP A 15 -1.47 -5.46 3.28
C ASP A 15 -0.61 -6.21 2.25
N TYR A 16 -0.71 -5.82 0.98
CA TYR A 16 -0.25 -6.65 -0.15
C TYR A 16 1.27 -6.61 -0.37
N CYS A 17 1.95 -5.60 0.17
CA CYS A 17 3.41 -5.47 0.17
C CYS A 17 3.89 -5.17 1.60
N ALA A 18 3.56 -6.05 2.53
CA ALA A 18 3.67 -5.80 3.97
C ALA A 18 5.11 -5.60 4.47
N GLY A 19 6.08 -6.16 3.75
CA GLY A 19 7.48 -6.09 4.16
C GLY A 19 7.68 -6.59 5.60
N ALA A 20 8.28 -5.75 6.43
CA ALA A 20 8.51 -6.07 7.85
C ALA A 20 7.31 -5.76 8.77
N GLY A 21 6.10 -5.52 8.22
CA GLY A 21 4.86 -5.39 8.99
C GLY A 21 4.63 -4.06 9.68
N GLY A 22 5.34 -3.00 9.30
CA GLY A 22 5.18 -1.69 9.95
C GLY A 22 3.78 -1.09 9.72
N LYS A 23 3.27 -1.17 8.49
CA LYS A 23 1.93 -0.70 8.15
C LYS A 23 0.85 -1.66 8.63
N THR A 24 1.10 -2.97 8.57
CA THR A 24 0.23 -4.00 9.18
C THR A 24 -0.01 -3.73 10.67
N LEU A 25 1.04 -3.36 11.42
CA LEU A 25 0.94 -3.01 12.84
C LEU A 25 0.03 -1.79 13.07
N ALA A 26 0.21 -0.73 12.27
CA ALA A 26 -0.61 0.47 12.37
C ALA A 26 -2.07 0.23 11.99
N ILE A 27 -2.32 -0.63 10.99
CA ILE A 27 -3.67 -1.08 10.61
C ILE A 27 -4.32 -1.87 11.76
N ALA A 28 -3.60 -2.81 12.37
CA ALA A 28 -4.11 -3.59 13.50
C ALA A 28 -4.51 -2.70 14.69
N MET A 29 -3.76 -1.63 14.93
CA MET A 29 -4.06 -0.64 15.97
C MET A 29 -5.39 0.08 15.67
N THR A 30 -5.62 0.54 14.43
CA THR A 30 -6.89 1.21 14.07
C THR A 30 -8.07 0.24 14.08
N MET A 31 -7.83 -1.05 13.89
CA MET A 31 -8.84 -2.10 13.97
C MET A 31 -9.08 -2.63 15.39
N GLU A 32 -8.37 -2.14 16.40
CA GLU A 32 -8.49 -2.59 17.80
C GLU A 32 -8.35 -4.12 17.93
N ASN A 33 -7.50 -4.75 17.13
CA ASN A 33 -7.38 -6.22 17.04
C ASN A 33 -8.69 -6.96 16.67
N LYS A 34 -9.68 -6.27 16.09
CA LYS A 34 -10.95 -6.87 15.63
C LYS A 34 -10.97 -6.96 14.11
N GLY A 35 -11.56 -8.05 13.58
CA GLY A 35 -11.53 -8.32 12.13
C GLY A 35 -10.31 -9.17 11.74
N HIS A 36 -9.85 -9.06 10.50
CA HIS A 36 -8.80 -9.93 9.96
C HIS A 36 -7.87 -9.19 9.03
N ILE A 37 -6.57 -9.32 9.24
CA ILE A 37 -5.53 -8.73 8.40
C ILE A 37 -4.70 -9.85 7.77
N ILE A 38 -4.46 -9.78 6.46
CA ILE A 38 -3.51 -10.67 5.78
C ILE A 38 -2.33 -9.83 5.29
N ALA A 39 -1.17 -10.06 5.88
CA ALA A 39 0.09 -9.46 5.48
C ALA A 39 0.75 -10.31 4.40
N CYS A 40 0.79 -9.81 3.17
CA CYS A 40 1.36 -10.47 2.02
C CYS A 40 2.70 -9.86 1.62
N ASP A 41 3.66 -10.68 1.25
CA ASP A 41 4.93 -10.25 0.65
C ASP A 41 5.53 -11.41 -0.15
N THR A 42 6.45 -11.12 -1.06
CA THR A 42 7.22 -12.12 -1.79
C THR A 42 8.46 -12.60 -1.02
N SER A 43 8.77 -11.98 0.11
CA SER A 43 9.95 -12.26 0.94
C SER A 43 9.56 -12.95 2.24
N ALA A 44 9.79 -14.26 2.33
CA ALA A 44 9.56 -15.03 3.56
C ALA A 44 10.32 -14.47 4.78
N PRO A 45 11.61 -14.08 4.68
CA PRO A 45 12.31 -13.50 5.84
C PRO A 45 11.70 -12.20 6.36
N ARG A 46 11.17 -11.35 5.46
CA ARG A 46 10.48 -10.11 5.87
C ARG A 46 9.18 -10.43 6.61
N LEU A 47 8.38 -11.37 6.11
CA LEU A 47 7.15 -11.82 6.75
C LEU A 47 7.40 -12.46 8.12
N ASP A 48 8.47 -13.25 8.26
CA ASP A 48 8.85 -13.83 9.56
C ASP A 48 9.23 -12.75 10.57
N GLY A 49 9.96 -11.73 10.13
CA GLY A 49 10.24 -10.53 10.93
C GLY A 49 8.98 -9.77 11.32
N ALA A 50 8.02 -9.65 10.40
CA ALA A 50 6.73 -9.01 10.65
C ALA A 50 5.95 -9.73 11.76
N ILE A 51 5.83 -11.06 11.70
CA ILE A 51 5.09 -11.84 12.71
C ILE A 51 5.70 -11.68 14.11
N LYS A 52 7.04 -11.71 14.22
CA LYS A 52 7.72 -11.47 15.51
C LYS A 52 7.38 -10.08 16.08
N ARG A 53 7.36 -9.06 15.22
CA ARG A 53 6.99 -7.69 15.59
C ARG A 53 5.54 -7.57 16.04
N LEU A 54 4.61 -8.15 15.29
CA LEU A 54 3.17 -8.14 15.58
C LEU A 54 2.88 -8.84 16.91
N ARG A 55 3.46 -10.02 17.15
CA ARG A 55 3.33 -10.74 18.43
C ARG A 55 3.82 -9.91 19.62
N ARG A 56 5.00 -9.27 19.50
CA ARG A 56 5.55 -8.40 20.55
C ARG A 56 4.64 -7.22 20.87
N ALA A 57 3.88 -6.74 19.87
CA ALA A 57 2.93 -5.64 20.01
C ALA A 57 1.51 -6.11 20.44
N GLY A 58 1.31 -7.39 20.72
CA GLY A 58 0.01 -7.93 21.13
C GLY A 58 -1.01 -8.02 20.00
N VAL A 59 -0.57 -7.98 18.73
CA VAL A 59 -1.46 -8.15 17.58
C VAL A 59 -1.73 -9.64 17.36
N HIS A 60 -3.02 -10.00 17.34
CA HIS A 60 -3.46 -11.39 17.18
C HIS A 60 -4.48 -11.59 16.03
N ASN A 61 -4.88 -10.53 15.35
CA ASN A 61 -5.82 -10.57 14.22
C ASN A 61 -5.13 -10.49 12.84
N ALA A 62 -3.81 -10.66 12.79
CA ALA A 62 -3.02 -10.63 11.57
C ALA A 62 -2.33 -11.96 11.30
N GLU A 63 -2.46 -12.46 10.08
CA GLU A 63 -1.74 -13.62 9.55
C GLU A 63 -0.86 -13.22 8.37
N ARG A 64 0.11 -14.06 8.02
CA ARG A 64 0.98 -13.86 6.86
C ARG A 64 0.56 -14.74 5.69
N HIS A 65 0.83 -14.25 4.48
CA HIS A 65 0.74 -15.03 3.26
C HIS A 65 1.94 -14.73 2.35
N LEU A 66 2.73 -15.75 2.02
CA LEU A 66 3.83 -15.64 1.06
C LEU A 66 3.26 -15.67 -0.35
N LEU A 67 3.52 -14.61 -1.12
CA LEU A 67 3.14 -14.54 -2.53
C LEU A 67 4.20 -15.23 -3.38
N GLU A 68 3.83 -16.33 -4.03
CA GLU A 68 4.71 -17.11 -4.90
C GLU A 68 4.26 -17.03 -6.36
N SER A 69 5.19 -17.28 -7.27
CA SER A 69 4.85 -17.37 -8.70
C SER A 69 3.88 -18.53 -8.94
N GLY A 70 2.77 -18.25 -9.62
CA GLY A 70 1.72 -19.25 -9.88
C GLY A 70 0.76 -19.49 -8.72
N ASP A 71 0.91 -18.79 -7.58
CA ASP A 71 -0.03 -18.89 -6.46
C ASP A 71 -1.44 -18.51 -6.89
N LYS A 72 -2.40 -19.37 -6.55
CA LYS A 72 -3.83 -19.16 -6.82
C LYS A 72 -4.54 -18.42 -5.69
N TRP A 73 -3.81 -17.97 -4.66
CA TRP A 73 -4.40 -17.34 -3.48
C TRP A 73 -5.19 -16.07 -3.84
N THR A 74 -4.62 -15.17 -4.64
CA THR A 74 -5.32 -13.96 -5.09
C THR A 74 -6.64 -14.27 -5.79
N LYS A 75 -6.70 -15.34 -6.60
CA LYS A 75 -7.94 -15.80 -7.24
C LYS A 75 -8.95 -16.33 -6.22
N ARG A 76 -8.48 -17.16 -5.26
CA ARG A 76 -9.33 -17.73 -4.19
C ARG A 76 -9.88 -16.67 -3.22
N GLN A 77 -9.15 -15.57 -3.05
CA GLN A 77 -9.49 -14.45 -2.18
C GLN A 77 -10.14 -13.28 -2.93
N ALA A 78 -10.48 -13.46 -4.21
CA ALA A 78 -11.08 -12.41 -5.01
C ALA A 78 -12.33 -11.82 -4.33
N GLN A 79 -12.40 -10.48 -4.34
CA GLN A 79 -13.54 -9.69 -3.85
C GLN A 79 -13.92 -9.96 -2.37
N LYS A 80 -12.94 -10.27 -1.51
CA LYS A 80 -13.21 -10.57 -0.10
C LYS A 80 -12.73 -9.50 0.88
N PHE A 81 -12.03 -8.48 0.41
CA PHE A 81 -11.41 -7.49 1.29
C PHE A 81 -12.12 -6.13 1.22
N ASP A 82 -12.37 -5.57 2.38
CA ASP A 82 -12.90 -4.21 2.54
C ASP A 82 -11.85 -3.17 2.15
N ARG A 83 -10.59 -3.44 2.49
CA ARG A 83 -9.43 -2.60 2.23
C ARG A 83 -8.27 -3.43 1.74
N VAL A 84 -7.59 -2.92 0.72
CA VAL A 84 -6.33 -3.50 0.21
C VAL A 84 -5.30 -2.39 0.15
N LEU A 85 -4.23 -2.52 0.92
CA LEU A 85 -3.09 -1.61 0.88
C LEU A 85 -2.03 -2.18 -0.06
N VAL A 86 -1.55 -1.37 -0.98
CA VAL A 86 -0.37 -1.60 -1.82
C VAL A 86 0.65 -0.51 -1.51
N ASP A 87 1.50 -0.76 -0.51
CA ASP A 87 2.70 0.04 -0.27
C ASP A 87 3.78 -0.46 -1.22
N ALA A 88 3.75 0.04 -2.45
CA ALA A 88 4.44 -0.54 -3.57
C ALA A 88 5.98 -0.41 -3.45
N PRO A 89 6.72 -1.44 -3.90
CA PRO A 89 8.14 -1.25 -4.13
C PRO A 89 8.35 -0.11 -5.13
N CYS A 90 9.28 0.79 -4.82
CA CYS A 90 9.52 2.00 -5.59
C CYS A 90 10.99 2.40 -5.53
N THR A 91 11.39 3.42 -6.29
CA THR A 91 12.78 3.95 -6.29
C THR A 91 13.20 4.55 -4.95
N GLY A 92 12.22 4.91 -4.09
CA GLY A 92 12.51 5.45 -2.76
C GLY A 92 13.09 6.86 -2.75
N THR A 93 12.90 7.64 -3.81
CA THR A 93 13.45 9.01 -3.95
C THR A 93 13.02 9.94 -2.81
N GLY A 94 11.87 9.70 -2.20
CA GLY A 94 11.38 10.46 -1.05
C GLY A 94 12.14 10.20 0.25
N THR A 95 12.98 9.16 0.31
CA THR A 95 13.71 8.77 1.53
C THR A 95 15.19 9.18 1.51
N TRP A 96 15.66 9.89 0.50
CA TRP A 96 17.08 10.25 0.34
C TRP A 96 17.64 11.06 1.51
N ARG A 97 16.79 11.79 2.24
CA ARG A 97 17.19 12.48 3.46
C ARG A 97 17.75 11.52 4.52
N ARG A 98 17.19 10.32 4.62
CA ARG A 98 17.65 9.26 5.54
C ARG A 98 18.60 8.26 4.89
N ASN A 99 18.54 8.14 3.57
CA ASN A 99 19.32 7.20 2.77
C ASN A 99 20.04 7.95 1.64
N PRO A 100 21.02 8.83 1.93
CA PRO A 100 21.67 9.66 0.91
C PRO A 100 22.38 8.83 -0.17
N ASP A 101 22.94 7.66 0.19
CA ASP A 101 23.60 6.75 -0.75
C ASP A 101 22.65 6.21 -1.82
N ALA A 102 21.35 6.09 -1.52
CA ALA A 102 20.37 5.60 -2.50
C ALA A 102 20.31 6.50 -3.73
N ARG A 103 20.52 7.82 -3.56
CA ARG A 103 20.56 8.78 -4.66
C ARG A 103 21.69 8.46 -5.65
N LEU A 104 22.86 8.06 -5.15
CA LEU A 104 24.03 7.79 -5.99
C LEU A 104 23.92 6.45 -6.73
N ARG A 105 23.11 5.53 -6.22
CA ARG A 105 22.91 4.20 -6.80
C ARG A 105 21.76 4.12 -7.80
N LEU A 106 20.79 5.03 -7.72
CA LEU A 106 19.61 5.01 -8.58
C LEU A 106 20.02 5.28 -10.04
N LYS A 107 19.57 4.40 -10.92
CA LYS A 107 19.77 4.49 -12.38
C LYS A 107 18.41 4.62 -13.07
N GLU A 108 18.42 5.16 -14.29
CA GLU A 108 17.22 5.24 -15.12
C GLU A 108 16.62 3.86 -15.42
N THR A 109 17.46 2.84 -15.54
CA THR A 109 17.03 1.46 -15.70
C THR A 109 16.15 0.96 -14.55
N ASP A 110 16.48 1.36 -13.30
CA ASP A 110 15.72 0.95 -12.12
C ASP A 110 14.29 1.53 -12.19
N LEU A 111 14.14 2.77 -12.65
CA LEU A 111 12.84 3.37 -12.87
C LEU A 111 12.04 2.64 -13.97
N ARG A 112 12.69 2.33 -15.09
CA ARG A 112 12.05 1.60 -16.20
C ARG A 112 11.58 0.19 -15.80
N GLU A 113 12.28 -0.47 -14.88
CA GLU A 113 11.93 -1.80 -14.39
C GLU A 113 10.84 -1.77 -13.31
N ILE A 114 10.85 -0.76 -12.44
CA ILE A 114 9.90 -0.71 -11.32
C ILE A 114 8.48 -0.33 -11.75
N ILE A 115 8.32 0.54 -12.75
CA ILE A 115 7.01 0.99 -13.25
C ILE A 115 6.13 -0.19 -13.68
N PRO A 116 6.55 -1.09 -14.58
CA PRO A 116 5.73 -2.25 -14.95
C PRO A 116 5.50 -3.22 -13.80
N LYS A 117 6.44 -3.32 -12.85
CA LYS A 117 6.26 -4.12 -11.64
C LYS A 117 5.17 -3.57 -10.74
N GLN A 118 5.12 -2.25 -10.55
CA GLN A 118 4.05 -1.59 -9.80
C GLN A 118 2.68 -1.81 -10.46
N ALA A 119 2.60 -1.66 -11.78
CA ALA A 119 1.38 -1.93 -12.54
C ALA A 119 0.91 -3.39 -12.35
N MET A 120 1.81 -4.37 -12.45
CA MET A 120 1.49 -5.78 -12.24
C MET A 120 0.99 -6.05 -10.81
N ILE A 121 1.60 -5.43 -9.80
CA ILE A 121 1.16 -5.55 -8.40
C ILE A 121 -0.26 -5.00 -8.23
N LEU A 122 -0.54 -3.83 -8.80
CA LEU A 122 -1.89 -3.23 -8.79
C LEU A 122 -2.91 -4.13 -9.48
N ASP A 123 -2.55 -4.73 -10.64
CA ASP A 123 -3.42 -5.64 -11.40
C ASP A 123 -3.75 -6.93 -10.62
N GLN A 124 -2.87 -7.37 -9.74
CA GLN A 124 -3.14 -8.50 -8.86
C GLN A 124 -3.96 -8.08 -7.63
N ALA A 125 -3.56 -7.01 -6.97
CA ALA A 125 -4.15 -6.57 -5.72
C ALA A 125 -5.61 -6.10 -5.89
N GLN A 126 -5.96 -5.44 -7.02
CA GLN A 126 -7.33 -4.99 -7.29
C GLN A 126 -8.36 -6.13 -7.26
N ARG A 127 -7.94 -7.36 -7.60
CA ARG A 127 -8.83 -8.53 -7.59
C ARG A 127 -9.38 -8.86 -6.20
N LEU A 128 -8.63 -8.50 -5.16
CA LEU A 128 -8.98 -8.76 -3.77
C LEU A 128 -10.09 -7.83 -3.26
N VAL A 129 -10.21 -6.63 -3.83
CA VAL A 129 -11.11 -5.60 -3.37
C VAL A 129 -12.56 -6.00 -3.66
N LYS A 130 -13.42 -6.05 -2.66
CA LYS A 130 -14.85 -6.31 -2.82
C LYS A 130 -15.58 -5.12 -3.47
N PRO A 131 -16.77 -5.29 -4.05
CA PRO A 131 -17.64 -4.17 -4.42
C PRO A 131 -17.83 -3.21 -3.24
N GLY A 132 -17.72 -1.90 -3.46
CA GLY A 132 -17.71 -0.86 -2.41
C GLY A 132 -16.46 -0.83 -1.52
N GLY A 133 -15.51 -1.74 -1.73
CA GLY A 133 -14.21 -1.74 -1.03
C GLY A 133 -13.21 -0.76 -1.63
N ARG A 134 -12.07 -0.58 -0.94
CA ARG A 134 -11.04 0.39 -1.35
C ARG A 134 -9.67 -0.25 -1.56
N LEU A 135 -9.01 0.15 -2.63
CA LEU A 135 -7.60 -0.06 -2.90
C LEU A 135 -6.84 1.20 -2.52
N ILE A 136 -5.85 1.08 -1.68
CA ILE A 136 -4.98 2.17 -1.26
C ILE A 136 -3.60 1.92 -1.87
N TYR A 137 -3.16 2.83 -2.73
CA TYR A 137 -1.83 2.80 -3.31
C TYR A 137 -0.92 3.79 -2.60
N ALA A 138 0.31 3.40 -2.32
CA ALA A 138 1.29 4.28 -1.71
C ALA A 138 2.70 3.96 -2.19
N THR A 139 3.55 4.98 -2.25
CA THR A 139 4.99 4.89 -2.49
C THR A 139 5.75 5.85 -1.59
N CYS A 140 7.03 5.60 -1.39
CA CYS A 140 7.96 6.58 -0.88
C CYS A 140 8.79 7.22 -2.02
N SER A 141 8.20 7.37 -3.20
CA SER A 141 8.77 8.05 -4.35
C SER A 141 8.21 9.47 -4.50
N LEU A 142 9.02 10.37 -5.09
CA LEU A 142 8.62 11.71 -5.50
C LEU A 142 8.38 11.81 -7.02
N LEU A 143 8.58 10.71 -7.75
CA LEU A 143 8.49 10.67 -9.21
C LEU A 143 7.03 10.46 -9.63
N ASP A 144 6.58 11.29 -10.58
CA ASP A 144 5.20 11.23 -11.07
C ASP A 144 4.91 9.92 -11.80
N GLU A 145 5.92 9.33 -12.45
CA GLU A 145 5.84 8.05 -13.17
C GLU A 145 5.48 6.88 -12.22
N GLU A 146 5.91 6.96 -10.97
CA GLU A 146 5.59 5.96 -9.93
C GLU A 146 4.30 6.27 -9.17
N ASN A 147 3.77 7.48 -9.33
CA ASN A 147 2.69 8.06 -8.54
C ASN A 147 1.43 8.30 -9.38
N GLU A 148 1.19 9.54 -9.81
CA GLU A 148 -0.02 9.91 -10.55
C GLU A 148 -0.17 9.16 -11.86
N ALA A 149 0.91 9.01 -12.62
CA ALA A 149 0.87 8.29 -13.90
C ALA A 149 0.44 6.82 -13.71
N GLN A 150 0.84 6.17 -12.60
CA GLN A 150 0.36 4.82 -12.25
C GLN A 150 -1.15 4.83 -11.96
N MET A 151 -1.65 5.86 -11.26
CA MET A 151 -3.08 5.96 -10.94
C MET A 151 -3.93 6.21 -12.19
N GLU A 152 -3.49 7.08 -13.08
CA GLU A 152 -4.15 7.34 -14.36
C GLU A 152 -4.20 6.08 -15.22
N ALA A 153 -3.06 5.41 -15.38
CA ALA A 153 -2.97 4.17 -16.13
C ALA A 153 -3.82 3.04 -15.51
N PHE A 154 -3.90 2.96 -14.19
CA PHE A 154 -4.76 2.01 -13.50
C PHE A 154 -6.23 2.29 -13.76
N LEU A 155 -6.69 3.53 -13.58
CA LEU A 155 -8.09 3.90 -13.79
C LEU A 155 -8.53 3.72 -15.25
N ALA A 156 -7.63 3.93 -16.21
CA ALA A 156 -7.91 3.63 -17.62
C ALA A 156 -8.12 2.12 -17.87
N ARG A 157 -7.36 1.24 -17.18
CA ARG A 157 -7.52 -0.22 -17.30
C ARG A 157 -8.73 -0.77 -16.52
N TYR A 158 -9.10 -0.11 -15.42
CA TYR A 158 -10.14 -0.58 -14.50
C TYR A 158 -11.23 0.48 -14.28
N PRO A 159 -12.15 0.70 -15.26
CA PRO A 159 -13.19 1.73 -15.19
C PRO A 159 -14.22 1.48 -14.07
N ASN A 160 -14.21 0.30 -13.47
CA ASN A 160 -14.99 -0.04 -12.28
C ASN A 160 -14.36 0.47 -10.96
N PHE A 161 -13.25 1.19 -11.03
CA PHE A 161 -12.68 1.93 -9.90
C PHE A 161 -12.80 3.43 -10.14
N LYS A 162 -12.99 4.18 -9.08
CA LYS A 162 -12.94 5.64 -9.08
C LYS A 162 -11.99 6.13 -7.99
N ARG A 163 -11.33 7.26 -8.22
CA ARG A 163 -10.56 7.94 -7.18
C ARG A 163 -11.49 8.52 -6.12
N VAL A 164 -11.07 8.44 -4.87
CA VAL A 164 -11.74 9.06 -3.73
C VAL A 164 -10.81 10.12 -3.14
N ASP A 165 -11.31 11.32 -2.97
CA ASP A 165 -10.53 12.40 -2.38
C ASP A 165 -10.24 12.11 -0.91
N LEU A 166 -9.04 12.51 -0.49
CA LEU A 166 -8.60 12.37 0.88
C LEU A 166 -9.37 13.34 1.78
N THR A 167 -10.00 12.78 2.80
CA THR A 167 -10.78 13.50 3.82
C THR A 167 -10.61 12.79 5.16
N GLY A 168 -11.35 13.18 6.18
CA GLY A 168 -11.45 12.44 7.45
C GLY A 168 -10.29 12.72 8.41
N PRO A 169 -9.61 11.71 8.97
CA PRO A 169 -8.69 11.88 10.09
C PRO A 169 -7.36 12.55 9.73
N LEU A 170 -7.16 12.93 8.48
CA LEU A 170 -5.97 13.66 8.04
C LEU A 170 -6.14 15.16 8.33
N PRO A 171 -5.03 15.88 8.62
CA PRO A 171 -5.04 17.34 8.65
C PRO A 171 -5.64 17.90 7.36
N ALA A 172 -6.47 18.97 7.48
CA ALA A 172 -7.15 19.56 6.32
C ALA A 172 -6.19 19.99 5.20
N ALA A 173 -4.98 20.40 5.54
CA ALA A 173 -3.93 20.74 4.57
C ALA A 173 -3.48 19.56 3.69
N LEU A 174 -3.83 18.33 4.05
CA LEU A 174 -3.54 17.11 3.29
C LEU A 174 -4.78 16.54 2.58
N HIS A 175 -5.91 17.24 2.64
CA HIS A 175 -7.10 16.86 1.89
C HIS A 175 -6.90 17.17 0.40
N GLY A 176 -7.45 16.33 -0.46
CA GLY A 176 -7.37 16.48 -1.91
C GLY A 176 -7.33 15.15 -2.65
N PRO A 177 -7.01 15.18 -3.95
CA PRO A 177 -7.04 14.00 -4.79
C PRO A 177 -5.97 12.95 -4.43
N PHE A 178 -4.83 13.39 -3.89
CA PHE A 178 -3.70 12.55 -3.52
C PHE A 178 -3.01 13.05 -2.26
N LEU A 179 -2.44 12.15 -1.48
CA LEU A 179 -1.45 12.51 -0.48
C LEU A 179 -0.12 12.77 -1.17
N ARG A 180 0.41 13.97 -1.03
CA ARG A 180 1.78 14.32 -1.42
C ARG A 180 2.53 14.90 -0.24
N LEU A 181 3.47 14.16 0.30
CA LEU A 181 4.40 14.68 1.32
C LEU A 181 5.77 14.86 0.71
N THR A 182 6.40 15.98 1.01
CA THR A 182 7.77 16.27 0.59
C THR A 182 8.61 16.77 1.75
N PRO A 183 9.92 16.54 1.75
CA PRO A 183 10.80 17.07 2.79
C PRO A 183 10.74 18.59 2.91
N ARG A 184 10.60 19.29 1.79
CA ARG A 184 10.55 20.76 1.75
C ARG A 184 9.29 21.31 2.40
N SER A 185 8.12 20.76 2.07
CA SER A 185 6.82 21.32 2.47
C SER A 185 6.34 20.82 3.83
N HIS A 186 6.80 19.63 4.24
CA HIS A 186 6.24 18.92 5.39
C HIS A 186 7.29 18.53 6.45
N GLY A 187 8.59 18.71 6.18
CA GLY A 187 9.66 18.31 7.10
C GLY A 187 9.77 16.79 7.31
N THR A 188 9.06 15.99 6.52
CA THR A 188 9.03 14.51 6.58
C THR A 188 9.77 13.90 5.40
N ASP A 189 9.85 12.58 5.36
CA ASP A 189 10.17 11.89 4.11
C ASP A 189 9.09 12.16 3.06
N GLY A 190 9.46 12.01 1.79
CA GLY A 190 8.53 12.06 0.68
C GLY A 190 7.63 10.82 0.66
N PHE A 191 6.33 11.04 0.49
CA PHE A 191 5.35 9.98 0.30
C PHE A 191 4.27 10.42 -0.68
N PHE A 192 3.81 9.45 -1.46
CA PHE A 192 2.58 9.55 -2.24
C PHE A 192 1.54 8.57 -1.70
N GLY A 193 0.26 8.91 -1.86
CA GLY A 193 -0.83 8.01 -1.54
C GLY A 193 -2.11 8.37 -2.28
N ALA A 194 -2.84 7.35 -2.72
CA ALA A 194 -4.11 7.46 -3.41
C ALA A 194 -5.12 6.46 -2.86
N ILE A 195 -6.39 6.82 -2.86
CA ILE A 195 -7.51 5.95 -2.50
C ILE A 195 -8.37 5.74 -3.74
N LEU A 196 -8.57 4.48 -4.10
CA LEU A 196 -9.42 4.04 -5.20
C LEU A 196 -10.55 3.18 -4.66
N GLU A 197 -11.79 3.49 -5.00
CA GLU A 197 -12.98 2.75 -4.56
C GLU A 197 -13.54 1.95 -5.72
N ARG A 198 -13.80 0.67 -5.48
CA ARG A 198 -14.46 -0.20 -6.47
C ARG A 198 -15.96 0.07 -6.46
N ALA A 199 -16.57 0.19 -7.63
CA ALA A 199 -18.02 0.28 -7.78
C ALA A 199 -18.73 -0.88 -7.05
N ALA A 200 -19.89 -0.56 -6.49
CA ALA A 200 -20.73 -1.53 -5.76
C ALA A 200 -21.35 -2.58 -6.71
#